data_0f62ab355ec308174264ab19b552a511
#
_entry.id   0f62ab355ec308174264ab19b552a511
#
_cell.length_a   1.000
_cell.length_b   1.000
_cell.length_c   1.000
_cell.angle_alpha   90.00
_cell.angle_beta   90.00
_cell.angle_gamma   90.00
#
_symmetry.space_group_name_H-M   'P 1'
#
loop_
_entity.id
_entity.type
_entity.pdbx_description
1 polymer ?
#
loop_
_entity_poly.entity_id
_entity_poly.type
_entity_poly.pdbx_seq_one_letter_code
_entity_poly.pdbx_strand_id
1 'polypeptide(L)'
;MPDKALAEEQRLAALYALELLDTARCERFDRICRLAAEYFKVPTALITLVDRDRQWFKSRVGFAPEQTPIEQSFCAYTIKSGDVFEVENARQDVRFHANPLVTQDPGIGFYAGAPLITSTGHAIGSLCVIDRQPQRLNAAERQQLRDLASLVMEQVEQRQRLTRRDPVSRLPNREQFQSDLYDLADENPGERRVLVLVDAVDMTVAHELTLAMGLAPFETIVRFLAQQLLAYLGRHVRVYHVSVKRFGFLLPAAPGIERFLEGLVRRLRRQPPGLELPMIPGVCAGTVEFSTDRDAVPDVLRKAMFALELATLNRSTWAPYDVVRDQAYRRAFNLASDISEALDSGQIYLMFQPRFALP
;
A
#
# COMPACT_ATOMS: atom_id res chain seq x y z
N MET A 1 26.15 -16.99 -0.92
CA MET A 1 25.52 -15.94 -1.77
C MET A 1 24.00 -15.78 -1.57
N PRO A 2 23.35 -16.36 -0.58
CA PRO A 2 21.93 -16.09 -0.30
C PRO A 2 21.65 -14.65 0.16
N ASP A 3 22.57 -14.00 0.85
CA ASP A 3 22.39 -12.62 1.36
C ASP A 3 22.17 -11.55 0.28
N LYS A 4 22.82 -11.66 -0.87
CA LYS A 4 22.67 -10.65 -1.96
C LYS A 4 21.31 -10.75 -2.68
N ALA A 5 20.77 -11.95 -2.81
CA ALA A 5 19.46 -12.17 -3.43
C ALA A 5 18.35 -11.66 -2.49
N LEU A 6 18.46 -11.93 -1.20
CA LEU A 6 17.52 -11.45 -0.20
C LEU A 6 17.53 -9.90 -0.09
N ALA A 7 18.71 -9.29 -0.09
CA ALA A 7 18.84 -7.82 -0.07
C ALA A 7 18.23 -7.18 -1.33
N GLU A 8 18.36 -7.80 -2.50
CA GLU A 8 17.75 -7.31 -3.75
C GLU A 8 16.23 -7.47 -3.72
N GLU A 9 15.71 -8.56 -3.18
CA GLU A 9 14.26 -8.74 -3.00
C GLU A 9 13.67 -7.71 -2.04
N GLN A 10 14.35 -7.41 -0.93
CA GLN A 10 13.95 -6.37 0.01
C GLN A 10 13.96 -4.97 -0.62
N ARG A 11 15.00 -4.66 -1.41
CA ARG A 11 15.09 -3.41 -2.17
C ARG A 11 13.94 -3.27 -3.17
N LEU A 12 13.64 -4.33 -3.93
CA LEU A 12 12.52 -4.34 -4.89
C LEU A 12 11.18 -4.24 -4.17
N ALA A 13 11.00 -4.92 -3.05
CA ALA A 13 9.79 -4.78 -2.23
C ALA A 13 9.60 -3.34 -1.75
N ALA A 14 10.68 -2.68 -1.29
CA ALA A 14 10.65 -1.26 -0.91
C ALA A 14 10.30 -0.35 -2.10
N LEU A 15 10.83 -0.62 -3.29
CA LEU A 15 10.50 0.12 -4.51
C LEU A 15 9.02 -0.03 -4.90
N TYR A 16 8.50 -1.26 -4.91
CA TYR A 16 7.11 -1.53 -5.30
C TYR A 16 6.10 -0.96 -4.30
N ALA A 17 6.43 -0.94 -3.01
CA ALA A 17 5.60 -0.33 -1.98
C ALA A 17 5.41 1.20 -2.17
N LEU A 18 6.25 1.85 -2.97
CA LEU A 18 6.11 3.28 -3.28
C LEU A 18 5.06 3.58 -4.35
N GLU A 19 4.65 2.58 -5.14
CA GLU A 19 3.69 2.71 -6.24
C GLU A 19 4.03 3.88 -7.20
N LEU A 20 5.32 4.05 -7.50
CA LEU A 20 5.83 5.11 -8.36
C LEU A 20 6.10 4.67 -9.78
N LEU A 21 6.40 3.37 -9.99
CA LEU A 21 6.65 2.81 -11.32
C LEU A 21 5.40 2.95 -12.20
N ASP A 22 5.62 3.19 -13.48
CA ASP A 22 4.61 3.30 -14.52
C ASP A 22 3.51 4.36 -14.25
N THR A 23 3.81 5.32 -13.37
CA THR A 23 2.90 6.43 -13.04
C THR A 23 3.14 7.65 -13.95
N ALA A 24 2.10 8.44 -14.17
CA ALA A 24 2.18 9.67 -14.96
C ALA A 24 3.28 10.63 -14.45
N ARG A 25 3.79 11.43 -15.37
CA ARG A 25 4.73 12.52 -15.04
C ARG A 25 4.12 13.46 -13.99
N CYS A 26 4.98 14.04 -13.17
CA CYS A 26 4.57 14.93 -12.10
C CYS A 26 5.47 16.16 -12.04
N GLU A 27 4.88 17.34 -12.16
CA GLU A 27 5.58 18.61 -12.18
C GLU A 27 6.55 18.82 -10.98
N ARG A 28 6.23 18.24 -9.81
CA ARG A 28 7.11 18.34 -8.64
C ARG A 28 8.45 17.67 -8.86
N PHE A 29 8.47 16.49 -9.49
CA PHE A 29 9.70 15.78 -9.86
C PHE A 29 10.37 16.43 -11.06
N ASP A 30 9.62 16.89 -12.06
CA ASP A 30 10.14 17.56 -13.24
C ASP A 30 10.85 18.88 -12.86
N ARG A 31 10.36 19.59 -11.86
CA ARG A 31 11.01 20.80 -11.33
C ARG A 31 12.38 20.49 -10.71
N ILE A 32 12.51 19.40 -9.95
CA ILE A 32 13.81 19.01 -9.35
C ILE A 32 14.80 18.66 -10.46
N CYS A 33 14.39 17.93 -11.50
CA CYS A 33 15.25 17.63 -12.64
C CYS A 33 15.70 18.91 -13.37
N ARG A 34 14.80 19.87 -13.59
CA ARG A 34 15.18 21.15 -14.22
C ARG A 34 16.18 21.93 -13.37
N LEU A 35 15.94 22.02 -12.06
CA LEU A 35 16.88 22.67 -11.14
C LEU A 35 18.25 21.98 -11.13
N ALA A 36 18.27 20.64 -11.16
CA ALA A 36 19.53 19.89 -11.26
C ALA A 36 20.26 20.19 -12.57
N ALA A 37 19.56 20.10 -13.71
CA ALA A 37 20.16 20.39 -15.03
C ALA A 37 20.73 21.82 -15.10
N GLU A 38 20.01 22.82 -14.56
CA GLU A 38 20.43 24.21 -14.54
C GLU A 38 21.64 24.43 -13.60
N TYR A 39 21.58 23.90 -12.37
CA TYR A 39 22.67 24.06 -11.38
C TYR A 39 23.99 23.44 -11.86
N PHE A 40 23.94 22.21 -12.37
CA PHE A 40 25.12 21.50 -12.87
C PHE A 40 25.51 21.90 -14.29
N LYS A 41 24.71 22.74 -14.97
CA LYS A 41 24.92 23.20 -16.34
C LYS A 41 25.06 22.03 -17.33
N VAL A 42 24.23 21.00 -17.15
CA VAL A 42 24.22 19.80 -17.99
C VAL A 42 22.95 19.70 -18.83
N PRO A 43 23.01 19.11 -20.03
CA PRO A 43 21.82 18.96 -20.89
C PRO A 43 20.81 17.95 -20.35
N THR A 44 21.21 17.04 -19.45
CA THR A 44 20.35 15.94 -19.01
C THR A 44 20.37 15.76 -17.48
N ALA A 45 19.18 15.69 -16.91
CA ALA A 45 18.98 15.30 -15.52
C ALA A 45 17.76 14.36 -15.40
N LEU A 46 17.90 13.29 -14.63
CA LEU A 46 16.89 12.24 -14.52
C LEU A 46 16.64 11.89 -13.05
N ILE A 47 15.37 11.61 -12.73
CA ILE A 47 14.99 10.85 -11.54
C ILE A 47 14.64 9.45 -12.01
N THR A 48 15.44 8.47 -11.60
CA THR A 48 15.37 7.10 -12.08
C THR A 48 14.98 6.15 -10.95
N LEU A 49 14.19 5.13 -11.28
CA LEU A 49 13.89 4.00 -10.42
C LEU A 49 14.48 2.74 -11.06
N VAL A 50 15.21 1.97 -10.26
CA VAL A 50 15.91 0.77 -10.73
C VAL A 50 15.07 -0.46 -10.40
N ASP A 51 14.35 -0.95 -11.39
CA ASP A 51 13.52 -2.15 -11.32
C ASP A 51 14.35 -3.43 -11.52
N ARG A 52 13.75 -4.60 -11.60
CA ARG A 52 14.40 -5.90 -11.72
C ARG A 52 15.23 -6.03 -13.01
N ASP A 53 14.63 -5.64 -14.12
CA ASP A 53 15.16 -5.82 -15.47
C ASP A 53 15.27 -4.53 -16.28
N ARG A 54 14.83 -3.40 -15.71
CA ARG A 54 14.80 -2.08 -16.35
C ARG A 54 15.16 -0.97 -15.41
N GLN A 55 15.57 0.14 -15.97
CA GLN A 55 15.64 1.45 -15.34
C GLN A 55 14.50 2.28 -15.88
N TRP A 56 13.58 2.71 -15.01
CA TRP A 56 12.42 3.53 -15.38
C TRP A 56 12.61 4.98 -14.91
N PHE A 57 12.17 5.94 -15.73
CA PHE A 57 12.40 7.37 -15.47
C PHE A 57 11.14 8.06 -14.99
N LYS A 58 11.09 8.36 -13.69
CA LYS A 58 10.01 9.13 -13.08
C LYS A 58 9.96 10.57 -13.59
N SER A 59 11.13 11.16 -13.81
CA SER A 59 11.29 12.48 -14.41
C SER A 59 12.53 12.52 -15.29
N ARG A 60 12.47 13.29 -16.36
CA ARG A 60 13.54 13.38 -17.35
C ARG A 60 13.58 14.75 -18.01
N VAL A 61 14.76 15.34 -18.06
CA VAL A 61 15.11 16.54 -18.81
C VAL A 61 16.22 16.17 -19.78
N GLY A 62 16.07 16.51 -21.07
CA GLY A 62 17.07 16.24 -22.08
C GLY A 62 17.28 14.77 -22.44
N PHE A 63 16.29 13.89 -22.14
CA PHE A 63 16.34 12.46 -22.45
C PHE A 63 14.97 11.96 -22.92
N ALA A 64 14.94 11.35 -24.10
CA ALA A 64 13.69 10.95 -24.75
C ALA A 64 13.09 9.63 -24.24
N PRO A 65 13.86 8.53 -24.02
CA PRO A 65 13.32 7.26 -23.59
C PRO A 65 12.62 7.34 -22.22
N GLU A 66 11.59 6.51 -22.01
CA GLU A 66 10.88 6.40 -20.70
C GLU A 66 11.50 5.35 -19.79
N GLN A 67 12.23 4.43 -20.36
CA GLN A 67 12.95 3.36 -19.69
C GLN A 67 14.11 2.88 -20.53
N THR A 68 15.07 2.20 -19.91
CA THR A 68 16.17 1.50 -20.58
C THR A 68 16.40 0.14 -19.94
N PRO A 69 16.96 -0.86 -20.64
CA PRO A 69 17.38 -2.13 -20.06
C PRO A 69 18.36 -1.91 -18.89
N ILE A 70 18.29 -2.77 -17.89
CA ILE A 70 19.11 -2.65 -16.67
C ILE A 70 20.61 -2.76 -16.98
N GLU A 71 20.99 -3.53 -17.99
CA GLU A 71 22.38 -3.74 -18.42
C GLU A 71 23.05 -2.45 -18.91
N GLN A 72 22.27 -1.48 -19.37
CA GLN A 72 22.75 -0.17 -19.80
C GLN A 72 22.81 0.87 -18.67
N SER A 73 22.33 0.50 -17.47
CA SER A 73 22.09 1.44 -16.38
C SER A 73 23.36 1.84 -15.62
N PHE A 74 23.71 3.11 -15.65
CA PHE A 74 24.67 3.72 -14.71
C PHE A 74 24.10 3.78 -13.29
N CYS A 75 22.80 3.99 -13.18
CA CYS A 75 22.11 4.10 -11.89
C CYS A 75 22.12 2.79 -11.10
N ALA A 76 22.24 1.63 -11.76
CA ALA A 76 22.46 0.35 -11.13
C ALA A 76 23.78 0.27 -10.33
N TYR A 77 24.77 1.06 -10.71
CA TYR A 77 26.02 1.24 -9.94
C TYR A 77 25.82 2.25 -8.81
N THR A 78 25.07 3.32 -9.05
CA THR A 78 24.76 4.34 -8.03
C THR A 78 24.07 3.71 -6.82
N ILE A 79 23.04 2.88 -7.01
CA ILE A 79 22.31 2.24 -5.89
C ILE A 79 23.18 1.28 -5.07
N LYS A 80 24.28 0.79 -5.63
CA LYS A 80 25.25 -0.11 -4.95
C LYS A 80 26.35 0.65 -4.22
N SER A 81 26.58 1.93 -4.55
CA SER A 81 27.67 2.72 -3.98
C SER A 81 27.37 3.26 -2.58
N GLY A 82 26.08 3.45 -2.25
CA GLY A 82 25.65 4.06 -1.00
C GLY A 82 25.89 5.59 -0.88
N ASP A 83 26.56 6.20 -1.84
CA ASP A 83 26.85 7.64 -1.93
C ASP A 83 26.86 8.08 -3.40
N VAL A 84 27.20 9.32 -3.67
CA VAL A 84 27.33 9.85 -5.03
C VAL A 84 28.32 9.00 -5.84
N PHE A 85 27.81 8.40 -6.90
CA PHE A 85 28.59 7.66 -7.86
C PHE A 85 28.87 8.54 -9.07
N GLU A 86 30.15 8.68 -9.44
CA GLU A 86 30.60 9.55 -10.51
C GLU A 86 31.45 8.80 -11.53
N VAL A 87 31.25 9.14 -12.80
CA VAL A 87 32.03 8.70 -13.95
C VAL A 87 32.47 9.95 -14.70
N GLU A 88 33.72 10.38 -14.48
CA GLU A 88 34.26 11.63 -15.05
C GLU A 88 34.36 11.58 -16.57
N ASN A 89 34.73 10.41 -17.14
CA ASN A 89 34.78 10.18 -18.58
C ASN A 89 34.31 8.75 -18.91
N ALA A 90 33.05 8.61 -19.29
CA ALA A 90 32.47 7.31 -19.58
C ALA A 90 33.10 6.59 -20.79
N ARG A 91 33.66 7.35 -21.73
CA ARG A 91 34.35 6.78 -22.91
C ARG A 91 35.68 6.11 -22.55
N GLN A 92 36.29 6.45 -21.44
CA GLN A 92 37.56 5.88 -20.94
C GLN A 92 37.31 4.93 -19.74
N ASP A 93 36.12 4.87 -19.18
CA ASP A 93 35.80 3.99 -18.06
C ASP A 93 35.59 2.56 -18.55
N VAL A 94 36.36 1.62 -18.00
CA VAL A 94 36.35 0.20 -18.38
C VAL A 94 34.98 -0.48 -18.22
N ARG A 95 34.12 0.09 -17.36
CA ARG A 95 32.76 -0.41 -17.11
C ARG A 95 31.76 0.05 -18.16
N PHE A 96 32.02 1.20 -18.80
CA PHE A 96 31.01 1.90 -19.60
C PHE A 96 31.44 2.21 -21.04
N HIS A 97 32.71 2.13 -21.39
CA HIS A 97 33.20 2.52 -22.73
C HIS A 97 32.50 1.78 -23.90
N ALA A 98 32.03 0.55 -23.67
CA ALA A 98 31.28 -0.25 -24.66
C ALA A 98 29.75 -0.12 -24.50
N ASN A 99 29.26 0.66 -23.56
CA ASN A 99 27.83 0.80 -23.33
C ASN A 99 27.17 1.54 -24.50
N PRO A 100 26.00 1.07 -25.02
CA PRO A 100 25.29 1.73 -26.10
C PRO A 100 24.98 3.20 -25.84
N LEU A 101 24.67 3.59 -24.58
CA LEU A 101 24.42 4.99 -24.21
C LEU A 101 25.66 5.88 -24.25
N VAL A 102 26.87 5.29 -24.32
CA VAL A 102 28.16 5.98 -24.49
C VAL A 102 28.58 6.03 -25.97
N THR A 103 28.39 4.91 -26.67
CA THR A 103 28.89 4.75 -28.07
C THR A 103 27.91 5.26 -29.11
N GLN A 104 26.62 5.39 -28.75
CA GLN A 104 25.53 5.86 -29.60
C GLN A 104 24.86 7.10 -28.96
N ASP A 105 23.75 7.56 -29.53
CA ASP A 105 22.99 8.64 -28.93
C ASP A 105 22.40 8.18 -27.56
N PRO A 106 22.56 8.95 -26.48
CA PRO A 106 22.95 10.35 -26.37
C PRO A 106 24.47 10.61 -26.30
N GLY A 107 25.33 9.59 -26.28
CA GLY A 107 26.78 9.74 -26.28
C GLY A 107 27.33 10.25 -24.93
N ILE A 108 26.95 9.57 -23.85
CA ILE A 108 27.32 9.95 -22.48
C ILE A 108 28.83 10.04 -22.32
N GLY A 109 29.31 11.25 -21.96
CA GLY A 109 30.70 11.50 -21.60
C GLY A 109 30.91 11.55 -20.09
N PHE A 110 29.97 12.16 -19.37
CA PHE A 110 29.98 12.32 -17.92
C PHE A 110 28.67 11.81 -17.29
N TYR A 111 28.78 11.23 -16.12
CA TYR A 111 27.64 10.82 -15.28
C TYR A 111 27.94 11.07 -13.82
N ALA A 112 27.00 11.66 -13.09
CA ALA A 112 27.01 11.65 -11.64
C ALA A 112 25.61 11.38 -11.12
N GLY A 113 25.47 10.47 -10.14
CA GLY A 113 24.19 10.09 -9.55
C GLY A 113 24.26 9.99 -8.04
N ALA A 114 23.28 10.56 -7.34
CA ALA A 114 23.06 10.36 -5.91
C ALA A 114 21.93 9.35 -5.70
N PRO A 115 22.10 8.34 -4.82
CA PRO A 115 21.08 7.32 -4.59
C PRO A 115 19.84 7.91 -3.90
N LEU A 116 18.68 7.42 -4.29
CA LEU A 116 17.40 7.67 -3.64
C LEU A 116 17.19 6.60 -2.58
N ILE A 117 17.41 6.96 -1.31
CA ILE A 117 17.40 6.03 -0.18
C ILE A 117 16.11 6.22 0.61
N THR A 118 15.36 5.15 0.81
CA THR A 118 14.15 5.15 1.65
C THR A 118 14.50 5.32 3.13
N SER A 119 13.51 5.66 3.96
CA SER A 119 13.66 5.71 5.43
C SER A 119 14.05 4.35 6.04
N THR A 120 13.83 3.25 5.33
CA THR A 120 14.26 1.88 5.71
C THR A 120 15.66 1.52 5.20
N GLY A 121 16.38 2.46 4.57
CA GLY A 121 17.75 2.27 4.12
C GLY A 121 17.94 1.61 2.76
N HIS A 122 16.87 1.40 1.98
CA HIS A 122 16.97 0.79 0.65
C HIS A 122 17.16 1.84 -0.45
N ALA A 123 18.22 1.68 -1.27
CA ALA A 123 18.45 2.52 -2.44
C ALA A 123 17.58 2.03 -3.61
N ILE A 124 16.54 2.76 -3.97
CA ILE A 124 15.52 2.38 -4.96
C ILE A 124 15.77 2.94 -6.36
N GLY A 125 16.67 3.90 -6.47
CA GLY A 125 16.97 4.60 -7.72
C GLY A 125 18.01 5.69 -7.52
N SER A 126 18.06 6.67 -8.40
CA SER A 126 18.98 7.81 -8.29
C SER A 126 18.41 9.09 -8.90
N LEU A 127 18.84 10.23 -8.37
CA LEU A 127 18.87 11.50 -9.10
C LEU A 127 20.22 11.58 -9.79
N CYS A 128 20.25 11.70 -11.12
CA CYS A 128 21.49 11.76 -11.87
C CYS A 128 21.51 12.93 -12.85
N VAL A 129 22.74 13.39 -13.11
CA VAL A 129 23.07 14.42 -14.07
C VAL A 129 24.07 13.85 -15.08
N ILE A 130 23.88 14.20 -16.35
CA ILE A 130 24.59 13.58 -17.49
C ILE A 130 25.00 14.65 -18.47
N ASP A 131 26.24 14.55 -18.97
CA ASP A 131 26.76 15.40 -20.04
C ASP A 131 27.43 14.54 -21.14
N ARG A 132 27.50 15.09 -22.34
CA ARG A 132 28.28 14.52 -23.47
C ARG A 132 29.77 14.77 -23.33
N GLN A 133 30.15 15.82 -22.60
CA GLN A 133 31.53 16.18 -22.31
C GLN A 133 31.97 15.63 -20.95
N PRO A 134 33.21 15.16 -20.84
CA PRO A 134 33.78 14.77 -19.56
C PRO A 134 33.76 15.96 -18.56
N GLN A 135 33.36 15.65 -17.34
CA GLN A 135 33.32 16.63 -16.22
C GLN A 135 33.77 15.98 -14.93
N ARG A 136 33.98 16.80 -13.90
CA ARG A 136 34.28 16.37 -12.54
C ARG A 136 33.56 17.27 -11.53
N LEU A 137 32.86 16.66 -10.57
CA LEU A 137 32.19 17.38 -9.51
C LEU A 137 33.19 17.77 -8.41
N ASN A 138 33.09 18.99 -7.92
CA ASN A 138 33.73 19.39 -6.68
C ASN A 138 32.93 18.92 -5.45
N ALA A 139 33.46 19.14 -4.23
CA ALA A 139 32.82 18.67 -3.00
C ALA A 139 31.45 19.35 -2.75
N ALA A 140 31.30 20.63 -3.10
CA ALA A 140 30.04 21.35 -2.94
C ALA A 140 28.98 20.84 -3.92
N GLU A 141 29.36 20.57 -5.15
CA GLU A 141 28.45 19.98 -6.17
C GLU A 141 28.00 18.58 -5.79
N ARG A 142 28.89 17.73 -5.27
CA ARG A 142 28.49 16.40 -4.74
C ARG A 142 27.50 16.54 -3.59
N GLN A 143 27.72 17.50 -2.66
CA GLN A 143 26.76 17.74 -1.59
C GLN A 143 25.42 18.23 -2.13
N GLN A 144 25.41 19.14 -3.09
CA GLN A 144 24.20 19.66 -3.70
C GLN A 144 23.40 18.53 -4.42
N LEU A 145 24.09 17.56 -5.06
CA LEU A 145 23.43 16.43 -5.70
C LEU A 145 22.76 15.52 -4.65
N ARG A 146 23.40 15.30 -3.49
CA ARG A 146 22.81 14.59 -2.34
C ARG A 146 21.58 15.31 -1.80
N ASP A 147 21.66 16.62 -1.63
CA ASP A 147 20.57 17.42 -1.08
C ASP A 147 19.35 17.40 -2.01
N LEU A 148 19.57 17.48 -3.33
CA LEU A 148 18.49 17.34 -4.31
C LEU A 148 17.90 15.94 -4.33
N ALA A 149 18.69 14.88 -4.16
CA ALA A 149 18.21 13.51 -4.04
C ALA A 149 17.36 13.32 -2.76
N SER A 150 17.76 13.95 -1.65
CA SER A 150 16.97 13.99 -0.41
C SER A 150 15.62 14.68 -0.61
N LEU A 151 15.58 15.79 -1.35
CA LEU A 151 14.33 16.48 -1.70
C LEU A 151 13.41 15.59 -2.56
N VAL A 152 13.96 14.76 -3.46
CA VAL A 152 13.18 13.77 -4.20
C VAL A 152 12.52 12.78 -3.23
N MET A 153 13.27 12.24 -2.28
CA MET A 153 12.74 11.30 -1.29
C MET A 153 11.71 11.93 -0.37
N GLU A 154 11.90 13.18 0.05
CA GLU A 154 10.88 13.92 0.82
C GLU A 154 9.56 14.04 0.04
N GLN A 155 9.61 14.31 -1.28
CA GLN A 155 8.41 14.36 -2.13
C GLN A 155 7.73 12.98 -2.25
N VAL A 156 8.53 11.90 -2.35
CA VAL A 156 8.03 10.52 -2.37
C VAL A 156 7.32 10.18 -1.05
N GLU A 157 7.96 10.44 0.08
CA GLU A 157 7.42 10.17 1.40
C GLU A 157 6.19 11.03 1.71
N GLN A 158 6.20 12.31 1.32
CA GLN A 158 5.03 13.17 1.48
C GLN A 158 3.84 12.66 0.68
N ARG A 159 4.05 12.18 -0.56
CA ARG A 159 2.99 11.52 -1.34
C ARG A 159 2.46 10.30 -0.61
N GLN A 160 3.33 9.43 -0.09
CA GLN A 160 2.92 8.25 0.68
C GLN A 160 2.12 8.63 1.94
N ARG A 161 2.56 9.64 2.69
CA ARG A 161 1.82 10.12 3.88
C ARG A 161 0.42 10.61 3.53
N LEU A 162 0.24 11.24 2.36
CA LEU A 162 -1.07 11.68 1.87
C LEU A 162 -1.93 10.50 1.39
N THR A 163 -1.33 9.47 0.77
CA THR A 163 -2.04 8.27 0.31
C THR A 163 -2.34 7.27 1.44
N ARG A 164 -1.64 7.34 2.57
CA ARG A 164 -1.84 6.45 3.74
C ARG A 164 -2.90 6.93 4.74
N ARG A 165 -3.62 8.00 4.42
CA ARG A 165 -4.74 8.50 5.23
C ARG A 165 -6.03 8.56 4.40
N ASP A 166 -7.12 8.18 5.04
CA ASP A 166 -8.45 8.34 4.47
C ASP A 166 -8.82 9.84 4.37
N PRO A 167 -9.32 10.32 3.21
CA PRO A 167 -9.58 11.74 3.00
C PRO A 167 -10.74 12.29 3.85
N VAL A 168 -11.71 11.45 4.24
CA VAL A 168 -12.89 11.82 5.00
C VAL A 168 -12.63 11.81 6.49
N SER A 169 -12.20 10.68 7.03
CA SER A 169 -11.96 10.49 8.46
C SER A 169 -10.61 11.02 8.94
N ARG A 170 -9.64 11.23 8.04
CA ARG A 170 -8.25 11.57 8.32
C ARG A 170 -7.48 10.51 9.14
N LEU A 171 -8.10 9.39 9.41
CA LEU A 171 -7.44 8.24 10.03
C LEU A 171 -6.47 7.56 9.06
N PRO A 172 -5.47 6.83 9.54
CA PRO A 172 -4.69 5.92 8.70
C PRO A 172 -5.62 4.98 7.92
N ASN A 173 -5.32 4.76 6.66
CA ASN A 173 -6.14 3.95 5.77
C ASN A 173 -5.78 2.46 5.82
N ARG A 174 -6.31 1.68 4.88
CA ARG A 174 -6.09 0.24 4.76
C ARG A 174 -4.62 -0.11 4.54
N GLU A 175 -3.92 0.63 3.68
CA GLU A 175 -2.51 0.38 3.37
C GLU A 175 -1.65 0.56 4.62
N GLN A 176 -1.90 1.64 5.38
CA GLN A 176 -1.20 1.85 6.64
C GLN A 176 -1.53 0.75 7.67
N PHE A 177 -2.79 0.30 7.71
CA PHE A 177 -3.18 -0.78 8.60
C PHE A 177 -2.44 -2.09 8.31
N GLN A 178 -2.33 -2.45 7.04
CA GLN A 178 -1.58 -3.64 6.62
C GLN A 178 -0.09 -3.51 6.94
N SER A 179 0.51 -2.34 6.64
CA SER A 179 1.93 -2.07 6.97
C SER A 179 2.18 -2.25 8.46
N ASP A 180 1.38 -1.61 9.32
CA ASP A 180 1.53 -1.68 10.78
C ASP A 180 1.33 -3.10 11.33
N LEU A 181 0.51 -3.94 10.67
CA LEU A 181 0.36 -5.36 11.04
C LEU A 181 1.59 -6.20 10.69
N TYR A 182 2.24 -5.92 9.54
CA TYR A 182 3.50 -6.58 9.19
C TYR A 182 4.62 -6.14 10.11
N ASP A 183 4.74 -4.83 10.37
CA ASP A 183 5.74 -4.28 11.29
C ASP A 183 5.57 -4.89 12.71
N LEU A 184 4.32 -5.03 13.18
CA LEU A 184 4.03 -5.67 14.46
C LEU A 184 4.47 -7.15 14.49
N ALA A 185 4.28 -7.89 13.39
CA ALA A 185 4.67 -9.28 13.31
C ALA A 185 6.20 -9.44 13.32
N ASP A 186 6.91 -8.54 12.66
CA ASP A 186 8.38 -8.55 12.59
C ASP A 186 9.03 -8.09 13.91
N GLU A 187 8.48 -7.05 14.55
CA GLU A 187 9.03 -6.45 15.77
C GLU A 187 8.70 -7.24 17.05
N ASN A 188 7.53 -7.89 17.08
CA ASN A 188 7.01 -8.56 18.27
C ASN A 188 6.52 -9.98 17.96
N PRO A 189 7.42 -10.92 17.56
CA PRO A 189 7.03 -12.29 17.27
C PRO A 189 6.48 -13.00 18.51
N GLY A 190 5.36 -13.72 18.35
CA GLY A 190 4.69 -14.48 19.42
C GLY A 190 3.74 -13.63 20.28
N GLU A 191 3.57 -12.35 19.98
CA GLU A 191 2.60 -11.52 20.71
C GLU A 191 1.16 -11.89 20.34
N ARG A 192 0.28 -12.01 21.36
CA ARG A 192 -1.15 -12.25 21.14
C ARG A 192 -1.92 -10.95 21.12
N ARG A 193 -2.66 -10.73 20.05
CA ARG A 193 -3.49 -9.56 19.83
C ARG A 193 -4.89 -9.94 19.38
N VAL A 194 -5.83 -9.04 19.56
CA VAL A 194 -7.18 -9.14 18.99
C VAL A 194 -7.34 -8.05 17.94
N LEU A 195 -7.55 -8.47 16.71
CA LEU A 195 -7.97 -7.58 15.63
C LEU A 195 -9.48 -7.39 15.71
N VAL A 196 -9.92 -6.14 15.78
CA VAL A 196 -11.32 -5.75 15.76
C VAL A 196 -11.59 -4.98 14.47
N LEU A 197 -12.60 -5.42 13.72
CA LEU A 197 -13.19 -4.66 12.61
C LEU A 197 -14.59 -4.21 13.02
N VAL A 198 -14.92 -2.97 12.71
CA VAL A 198 -16.23 -2.38 13.01
C VAL A 198 -16.83 -1.82 11.73
N ASP A 199 -18.01 -2.29 11.34
CA ASP A 199 -18.82 -1.64 10.32
C ASP A 199 -19.66 -0.54 10.96
N ALA A 200 -19.58 0.64 10.38
CA ALA A 200 -20.14 1.86 10.93
C ALA A 200 -21.58 2.12 10.45
N VAL A 201 -21.91 1.67 9.24
CA VAL A 201 -23.19 1.94 8.58
C VAL A 201 -23.58 0.73 7.74
N ASP A 202 -24.87 0.43 7.67
CA ASP A 202 -25.41 -0.48 6.67
C ASP A 202 -25.28 0.14 5.26
N MET A 203 -24.80 -0.66 4.29
CA MET A 203 -24.57 -0.15 2.93
C MET A 203 -25.86 0.25 2.22
N THR A 204 -26.97 -0.41 2.51
CA THR A 204 -28.28 -0.05 1.94
C THR A 204 -28.69 1.34 2.41
N VAL A 205 -28.57 1.60 3.72
CA VAL A 205 -28.85 2.92 4.30
C VAL A 205 -27.91 3.99 3.78
N ALA A 206 -26.61 3.66 3.65
CA ALA A 206 -25.63 4.59 3.10
C ALA A 206 -25.94 4.96 1.63
N HIS A 207 -26.36 3.97 0.84
CA HIS A 207 -26.75 4.17 -0.56
C HIS A 207 -28.00 5.03 -0.68
N GLU A 208 -29.07 4.71 0.07
CA GLU A 208 -30.32 5.49 0.09
C GLU A 208 -30.07 6.93 0.54
N LEU A 209 -29.28 7.13 1.59
CA LEU A 209 -28.90 8.46 2.06
C LEU A 209 -28.15 9.25 0.99
N THR A 210 -27.21 8.60 0.31
CA THR A 210 -26.44 9.24 -0.77
C THR A 210 -27.31 9.61 -1.96
N LEU A 211 -28.25 8.75 -2.35
CA LEU A 211 -29.20 9.05 -3.42
C LEU A 211 -30.15 10.21 -3.05
N ALA A 212 -30.61 10.27 -1.81
CA ALA A 212 -31.55 11.27 -1.37
C ALA A 212 -30.91 12.64 -1.08
N MET A 213 -29.70 12.68 -0.50
CA MET A 213 -29.09 13.88 0.07
C MET A 213 -27.65 14.15 -0.39
N GLY A 214 -27.09 13.31 -1.28
CA GLY A 214 -25.69 13.40 -1.71
C GLY A 214 -24.72 12.78 -0.69
N LEU A 215 -23.41 12.95 -0.94
CA LEU A 215 -22.34 12.33 -0.13
C LEU A 215 -22.09 12.99 1.23
N ALA A 216 -22.38 14.28 1.36
CA ALA A 216 -22.02 15.06 2.55
C ALA A 216 -22.59 14.52 3.88
N PRO A 217 -23.85 14.05 3.97
CA PRO A 217 -24.37 13.41 5.19
C PRO A 217 -23.64 12.12 5.55
N PHE A 218 -23.32 11.29 4.56
CA PHE A 218 -22.55 10.06 4.77
C PHE A 218 -21.15 10.37 5.31
N GLU A 219 -20.43 11.31 4.71
CA GLU A 219 -19.12 11.76 5.22
C GLU A 219 -19.20 12.32 6.64
N THR A 220 -20.30 12.99 7.00
CA THR A 220 -20.52 13.49 8.36
C THR A 220 -20.66 12.34 9.36
N ILE A 221 -21.38 11.28 9.00
CA ILE A 221 -21.49 10.06 9.81
C ILE A 221 -20.08 9.41 9.98
N VAL A 222 -19.33 9.25 8.91
CA VAL A 222 -17.99 8.66 8.94
C VAL A 222 -17.06 9.46 9.87
N ARG A 223 -17.04 10.80 9.75
CA ARG A 223 -16.23 11.67 10.62
C ARG A 223 -16.66 11.57 12.09
N PHE A 224 -17.96 11.58 12.35
CA PHE A 224 -18.49 11.43 13.70
C PHE A 224 -18.09 10.09 14.33
N LEU A 225 -18.23 8.99 13.60
CA LEU A 225 -17.87 7.65 14.09
C LEU A 225 -16.37 7.52 14.34
N ALA A 226 -15.53 8.08 13.47
CA ALA A 226 -14.09 8.16 13.68
C ALA A 226 -13.75 8.89 15.01
N GLN A 227 -14.41 10.02 15.29
CA GLN A 227 -14.24 10.75 16.54
C GLN A 227 -14.73 9.95 17.77
N GLN A 228 -15.86 9.25 17.64
CA GLN A 228 -16.38 8.42 18.74
C GLN A 228 -15.44 7.24 19.04
N LEU A 229 -14.88 6.61 18.01
CA LEU A 229 -13.87 5.56 18.14
C LEU A 229 -12.63 6.07 18.87
N LEU A 230 -12.04 7.17 18.40
CA LEU A 230 -10.87 7.78 19.05
C LEU A 230 -11.13 8.18 20.51
N ALA A 231 -12.31 8.73 20.78
CA ALA A 231 -12.70 9.13 22.15
C ALA A 231 -12.92 7.93 23.08
N TYR A 232 -13.38 6.79 22.56
CA TYR A 232 -13.62 5.58 23.36
C TYR A 232 -12.35 4.77 23.58
N LEU A 233 -11.52 4.63 22.54
CA LEU A 233 -10.31 3.81 22.55
C LEU A 233 -9.12 4.52 23.21
N GLY A 234 -9.16 5.86 23.29
CA GLY A 234 -8.07 6.65 23.85
C GLY A 234 -6.85 6.74 22.92
N ARG A 235 -5.75 7.35 23.41
CA ARG A 235 -4.57 7.66 22.59
C ARG A 235 -3.64 6.46 22.37
N HIS A 236 -3.82 5.39 23.11
CA HIS A 236 -2.93 4.22 23.05
C HIS A 236 -3.35 3.19 22.01
N VAL A 237 -4.56 3.30 21.47
CA VAL A 237 -5.08 2.42 20.42
C VAL A 237 -5.15 3.19 19.11
N ARG A 238 -4.40 2.72 18.12
CA ARG A 238 -4.43 3.30 16.77
C ARG A 238 -5.65 2.78 16.02
N VAL A 239 -6.44 3.72 15.48
CA VAL A 239 -7.65 3.44 14.71
C VAL A 239 -7.36 3.65 13.24
N TYR A 240 -7.86 2.76 12.39
CA TYR A 240 -7.69 2.79 10.95
C TYR A 240 -9.05 2.83 10.24
N HIS A 241 -9.12 3.51 9.10
CA HIS A 241 -10.26 3.49 8.20
C HIS A 241 -9.97 2.54 7.04
N VAL A 242 -10.48 1.30 7.17
CA VAL A 242 -10.07 0.17 6.31
C VAL A 242 -10.85 0.12 4.99
N SER A 243 -12.08 0.62 4.98
CA SER A 243 -12.90 0.77 3.77
C SER A 243 -14.01 1.79 4.00
N VAL A 244 -14.80 2.09 2.98
CA VAL A 244 -15.84 3.13 2.98
C VAL A 244 -16.67 3.22 4.27
N LYS A 245 -17.01 2.08 4.87
CA LYS A 245 -17.82 1.99 6.11
C LYS A 245 -17.11 1.33 7.28
N ARG A 246 -15.85 0.88 7.09
CA ARG A 246 -15.18 -0.04 8.02
C ARG A 246 -13.99 0.59 8.70
N PHE A 247 -13.96 0.46 10.02
CA PHE A 247 -12.83 0.82 10.85
C PHE A 247 -12.16 -0.43 11.42
N GLY A 248 -10.85 -0.34 11.70
CA GLY A 248 -10.07 -1.42 12.31
C GLY A 248 -9.17 -0.90 13.42
N PHE A 249 -8.89 -1.74 14.41
CA PHE A 249 -7.92 -1.47 15.46
C PHE A 249 -7.47 -2.76 16.13
N LEU A 250 -6.36 -2.68 16.87
CA LEU A 250 -5.79 -3.80 17.60
C LEU A 250 -5.95 -3.58 19.11
N LEU A 251 -6.30 -4.66 19.82
CA LEU A 251 -6.33 -4.69 21.28
C LEU A 251 -5.39 -5.77 21.81
N PRO A 252 -4.84 -5.62 23.02
CA PRO A 252 -4.20 -6.75 23.71
C PRO A 252 -5.22 -7.90 23.91
N ALA A 253 -4.75 -9.13 23.84
CA ALA A 253 -5.58 -10.28 24.20
C ALA A 253 -5.79 -10.28 25.72
N ALA A 254 -6.95 -9.84 26.16
CA ALA A 254 -7.29 -9.71 27.58
C ALA A 254 -8.72 -10.19 27.86
N PRO A 255 -9.00 -10.70 29.08
CA PRO A 255 -10.35 -11.04 29.50
C PRO A 255 -11.29 -9.82 29.50
N GLY A 256 -12.56 -10.02 29.20
CA GLY A 256 -13.58 -8.97 29.25
C GLY A 256 -13.75 -8.14 28.00
N ILE A 257 -13.15 -8.57 26.89
CA ILE A 257 -13.27 -7.91 25.58
C ILE A 257 -14.74 -7.80 25.13
N GLU A 258 -15.60 -8.75 25.52
CA GLU A 258 -17.03 -8.75 25.19
C GLU A 258 -17.73 -7.49 25.72
N ARG A 259 -17.58 -7.19 27.01
CA ARG A 259 -18.19 -6.00 27.64
C ARG A 259 -17.66 -4.72 27.01
N PHE A 260 -16.37 -4.71 26.69
CA PHE A 260 -15.75 -3.58 26.02
C PHE A 260 -16.37 -3.33 24.64
N LEU A 261 -16.55 -4.37 23.82
CA LEU A 261 -17.14 -4.30 22.49
C LEU A 261 -18.62 -3.91 22.53
N GLU A 262 -19.40 -4.46 23.48
CA GLU A 262 -20.79 -4.06 23.68
C GLU A 262 -20.92 -2.58 24.02
N GLY A 263 -20.05 -2.08 24.90
CA GLY A 263 -19.99 -0.66 25.27
C GLY A 263 -19.61 0.21 24.06
N LEU A 264 -18.63 -0.22 23.29
CA LEU A 264 -18.20 0.46 22.08
C LEU A 264 -19.33 0.55 21.05
N VAL A 265 -19.93 -0.58 20.68
CA VAL A 265 -21.02 -0.63 19.67
C VAL A 265 -22.22 0.20 20.14
N ARG A 266 -22.60 0.14 21.42
CA ARG A 266 -23.66 0.98 21.99
C ARG A 266 -23.36 2.48 21.85
N ARG A 267 -22.09 2.88 22.03
CA ARG A 267 -21.66 4.27 21.83
C ARG A 267 -21.73 4.69 20.38
N LEU A 268 -21.28 3.84 19.46
CA LEU A 268 -21.23 4.13 18.03
C LEU A 268 -22.64 4.16 17.37
N ARG A 269 -23.63 3.55 17.98
CA ARG A 269 -25.04 3.62 17.53
C ARG A 269 -25.72 4.97 17.80
N ARG A 270 -25.03 5.94 18.44
CA ARG A 270 -25.55 7.29 18.62
C ARG A 270 -25.51 8.05 17.29
N GLN A 271 -26.53 8.85 17.08
CA GLN A 271 -26.59 9.70 15.89
C GLN A 271 -25.70 10.94 16.02
N PRO A 272 -25.12 11.43 14.92
CA PRO A 272 -24.44 12.72 14.90
C PRO A 272 -25.39 13.85 15.29
N PRO A 273 -24.96 14.83 16.08
CA PRO A 273 -25.76 16.01 16.37
C PRO A 273 -26.14 16.76 15.10
N GLY A 274 -27.39 17.13 14.97
CA GLY A 274 -27.91 17.91 13.82
C GLY A 274 -28.19 17.10 12.55
N LEU A 275 -28.05 15.75 12.61
CA LEU A 275 -28.43 14.86 11.52
C LEU A 275 -29.55 13.94 12.03
N GLU A 276 -30.79 14.28 11.71
CA GLU A 276 -31.95 13.44 12.00
C GLU A 276 -32.08 12.36 10.92
N LEU A 277 -31.61 11.16 11.24
CA LEU A 277 -31.74 10.00 10.36
C LEU A 277 -32.94 9.17 10.79
N PRO A 278 -33.73 8.64 9.82
CA PRO A 278 -34.88 7.80 10.13
C PRO A 278 -34.50 6.43 10.70
N MET A 279 -33.24 6.06 10.68
CA MET A 279 -32.75 4.75 11.12
C MET A 279 -31.43 4.86 11.90
N ILE A 280 -31.26 3.97 12.89
CA ILE A 280 -30.01 3.82 13.64
C ILE A 280 -29.01 3.07 12.71
N PRO A 281 -27.77 3.56 12.59
CA PRO A 281 -26.72 2.87 11.82
C PRO A 281 -26.55 1.42 12.28
N GLY A 282 -26.51 0.47 11.35
CA GLY A 282 -26.28 -0.95 11.60
C GLY A 282 -24.86 -1.23 12.06
N VAL A 283 -24.44 -0.66 13.20
CA VAL A 283 -23.09 -0.83 13.74
C VAL A 283 -22.94 -2.20 14.35
N CYS A 284 -21.94 -2.95 13.86
CA CYS A 284 -21.54 -4.24 14.42
C CYS A 284 -20.01 -4.39 14.37
N ALA A 285 -19.47 -5.37 15.14
CA ALA A 285 -18.05 -5.64 15.19
C ALA A 285 -17.75 -7.11 14.96
N GLY A 286 -16.62 -7.40 14.30
CA GLY A 286 -16.06 -8.74 14.16
C GLY A 286 -14.68 -8.80 14.79
N THR A 287 -14.33 -9.89 15.43
CA THR A 287 -13.05 -10.05 16.12
C THR A 287 -12.35 -11.33 15.76
N VAL A 288 -11.02 -11.28 15.72
CA VAL A 288 -10.16 -12.45 15.65
C VAL A 288 -8.98 -12.29 16.60
N GLU A 289 -8.75 -13.29 17.44
CA GLU A 289 -7.51 -13.41 18.19
C GLU A 289 -6.47 -14.09 17.32
N PHE A 290 -5.25 -13.56 17.30
CA PHE A 290 -4.14 -14.07 16.51
C PHE A 290 -2.80 -13.93 17.24
N SER A 291 -1.81 -14.70 16.79
CA SER A 291 -0.42 -14.61 17.24
C SER A 291 0.46 -14.15 16.08
N THR A 292 1.33 -13.18 16.34
CA THR A 292 2.18 -12.54 15.33
C THR A 292 3.21 -13.48 14.68
N ASP A 293 3.53 -14.61 15.31
CA ASP A 293 4.47 -15.62 14.80
C ASP A 293 3.80 -16.79 14.06
N ARG A 294 2.46 -16.95 14.18
CA ARG A 294 1.73 -18.12 13.65
C ARG A 294 0.72 -17.78 12.58
N ASP A 295 0.15 -16.60 12.65
CA ASP A 295 -0.94 -16.19 11.78
C ASP A 295 -0.46 -15.18 10.73
N ALA A 296 -0.56 -15.53 9.44
CA ALA A 296 -0.24 -14.61 8.36
C ALA A 296 -1.21 -13.43 8.31
N VAL A 297 -0.71 -12.22 8.14
CA VAL A 297 -1.50 -10.97 8.13
C VAL A 297 -2.71 -11.03 7.19
N PRO A 298 -2.61 -11.54 5.93
CA PRO A 298 -3.78 -11.64 5.05
C PRO A 298 -4.87 -12.56 5.60
N ASP A 299 -4.49 -13.65 6.29
CA ASP A 299 -5.45 -14.59 6.87
C ASP A 299 -6.13 -14.01 8.12
N VAL A 300 -5.39 -13.28 8.94
CA VAL A 300 -5.95 -12.53 10.10
C VAL A 300 -7.01 -11.52 9.65
N LEU A 301 -6.71 -10.74 8.61
CA LEU A 301 -7.67 -9.78 8.04
C LEU A 301 -8.91 -10.48 7.47
N ARG A 302 -8.73 -11.58 6.74
CA ARG A 302 -9.83 -12.39 6.20
C ARG A 302 -10.72 -12.96 7.31
N LYS A 303 -10.11 -13.55 8.35
CA LYS A 303 -10.82 -14.10 9.51
C LYS A 303 -11.64 -13.02 10.24
N ALA A 304 -11.07 -11.83 10.43
CA ALA A 304 -11.79 -10.70 11.04
C ALA A 304 -12.96 -10.22 10.17
N MET A 305 -12.78 -10.18 8.85
CA MET A 305 -13.87 -9.87 7.92
C MET A 305 -15.00 -10.90 7.98
N PHE A 306 -14.67 -12.18 8.06
CA PHE A 306 -15.66 -13.25 8.22
C PHE A 306 -16.42 -13.14 9.54
N ALA A 307 -15.73 -12.85 10.65
CA ALA A 307 -16.37 -12.61 11.94
C ALA A 307 -17.35 -11.43 11.89
N LEU A 308 -16.98 -10.34 11.21
CA LEU A 308 -17.83 -9.18 11.03
C LEU A 308 -19.09 -9.50 10.20
N GLU A 309 -18.94 -10.31 9.15
CA GLU A 309 -20.08 -10.80 8.35
C GLU A 309 -21.01 -11.65 9.20
N LEU A 310 -20.49 -12.55 10.06
CA LEU A 310 -21.30 -13.32 11.00
C LEU A 310 -22.09 -12.41 11.96
N ALA A 311 -21.48 -11.33 12.46
CA ALA A 311 -22.17 -10.36 13.29
C ALA A 311 -23.35 -9.70 12.55
N THR A 312 -23.13 -9.35 11.28
CA THR A 312 -24.16 -8.75 10.41
C THR A 312 -25.30 -9.74 10.15
N LEU A 313 -25.00 -10.95 9.73
CA LEU A 313 -26.00 -12.00 9.42
C LEU A 313 -26.84 -12.37 10.66
N ASN A 314 -26.21 -12.50 11.82
CA ASN A 314 -26.89 -12.84 13.07
C ASN A 314 -27.58 -11.62 13.74
N ARG A 315 -27.46 -10.42 13.16
CA ARG A 315 -27.94 -9.15 13.76
C ARG A 315 -27.43 -8.93 15.18
N SER A 316 -26.22 -9.42 15.46
CA SER A 316 -25.55 -9.28 16.76
C SER A 316 -24.76 -7.99 16.82
N THR A 317 -24.43 -7.55 18.05
CA THR A 317 -23.59 -6.38 18.25
C THR A 317 -22.14 -6.64 17.86
N TRP A 318 -21.69 -7.87 18.05
CA TRP A 318 -20.37 -8.35 17.64
C TRP A 318 -20.37 -9.88 17.50
N ALA A 319 -19.36 -10.41 16.83
CA ALA A 319 -19.10 -11.84 16.75
C ALA A 319 -17.58 -12.13 16.76
N PRO A 320 -17.14 -13.17 17.47
CA PRO A 320 -15.78 -13.70 17.31
C PRO A 320 -15.65 -14.49 16.02
N TYR A 321 -14.42 -14.68 15.55
CA TYR A 321 -14.14 -15.62 14.47
C TYR A 321 -14.50 -17.04 14.87
N ASP A 322 -15.28 -17.70 14.02
CA ASP A 322 -15.75 -19.07 14.18
C ASP A 322 -15.14 -19.94 13.07
N VAL A 323 -14.19 -20.78 13.43
CA VAL A 323 -13.47 -21.64 12.49
C VAL A 323 -14.39 -22.66 11.81
N VAL A 324 -15.39 -23.20 12.52
CA VAL A 324 -16.29 -24.22 11.97
C VAL A 324 -17.19 -23.60 10.89
N ARG A 325 -17.76 -22.44 11.18
CA ARG A 325 -18.57 -21.70 10.20
C ARG A 325 -17.77 -21.21 9.01
N ASP A 326 -16.53 -20.73 9.23
CA ASP A 326 -15.64 -20.33 8.14
C ASP A 326 -15.31 -21.50 7.21
N GLN A 327 -14.99 -22.66 7.77
CA GLN A 327 -14.73 -23.85 6.97
C GLN A 327 -15.96 -24.29 6.16
N ALA A 328 -17.15 -24.26 6.77
CA ALA A 328 -18.41 -24.58 6.07
C ALA A 328 -18.69 -23.58 4.93
N TYR A 329 -18.49 -22.28 5.17
CA TYR A 329 -18.64 -21.24 4.17
C TYR A 329 -17.67 -21.41 2.98
N ARG A 330 -16.39 -21.67 3.28
CA ARG A 330 -15.36 -21.90 2.25
C ARG A 330 -15.66 -23.14 1.42
N ARG A 331 -16.13 -24.22 2.08
CA ARG A 331 -16.55 -25.42 1.37
C ARG A 331 -17.72 -25.15 0.44
N ALA A 332 -18.73 -24.43 0.89
CA ALA A 332 -19.86 -24.04 0.07
C ALA A 332 -19.46 -23.17 -1.13
N PHE A 333 -18.57 -22.21 -0.91
CA PHE A 333 -18.02 -21.36 -1.98
C PHE A 333 -17.24 -22.16 -3.02
N ASN A 334 -16.36 -23.08 -2.61
CA ASN A 334 -15.60 -23.92 -3.53
C ASN A 334 -16.55 -24.82 -4.33
N LEU A 335 -17.53 -25.47 -3.66
CA LEU A 335 -18.54 -26.27 -4.36
C LEU A 335 -19.33 -25.46 -5.38
N ALA A 336 -19.70 -24.22 -5.05
CA ALA A 336 -20.39 -23.33 -5.99
C ALA A 336 -19.52 -22.95 -7.20
N SER A 337 -18.22 -22.76 -6.98
CA SER A 337 -17.26 -22.47 -8.05
C SER A 337 -17.05 -23.65 -9.00
N ASP A 338 -17.14 -24.88 -8.48
CA ASP A 338 -16.92 -26.11 -9.24
C ASP A 338 -18.15 -26.55 -10.05
N ILE A 339 -19.33 -25.94 -9.85
CA ILE A 339 -20.59 -26.35 -10.50
C ILE A 339 -20.49 -26.27 -12.03
N SER A 340 -19.94 -25.20 -12.57
CA SER A 340 -19.81 -25.02 -14.03
C SER A 340 -18.96 -26.12 -14.65
N GLU A 341 -17.80 -26.41 -14.06
CA GLU A 341 -16.91 -27.47 -14.52
C GLU A 341 -17.54 -28.86 -14.36
N ALA A 342 -18.25 -29.09 -13.26
CA ALA A 342 -18.94 -30.35 -13.03
C ALA A 342 -20.11 -30.60 -14.02
N LEU A 343 -20.80 -29.56 -14.47
CA LEU A 343 -21.80 -29.64 -15.52
C LEU A 343 -21.15 -29.94 -16.88
N ASP A 344 -20.09 -29.20 -17.23
CA ASP A 344 -19.40 -29.37 -18.52
C ASP A 344 -18.70 -30.74 -18.63
N SER A 345 -18.21 -31.28 -17.53
CA SER A 345 -17.57 -32.60 -17.46
C SER A 345 -18.54 -33.76 -17.26
N GLY A 346 -19.86 -33.49 -17.17
CA GLY A 346 -20.89 -34.52 -17.02
C GLY A 346 -20.94 -35.19 -15.64
N GLN A 347 -20.32 -34.58 -14.62
CA GLN A 347 -20.42 -35.09 -13.23
C GLN A 347 -21.79 -34.82 -12.61
N ILE A 348 -22.49 -33.80 -13.11
CA ILE A 348 -23.86 -33.46 -12.71
C ILE A 348 -24.80 -33.73 -13.91
N TYR A 349 -25.82 -34.54 -13.70
CA TYR A 349 -26.80 -34.82 -14.71
C TYR A 349 -28.23 -34.84 -14.12
N LEU A 350 -29.20 -34.56 -14.97
CA LEU A 350 -30.60 -34.55 -14.57
C LEU A 350 -31.18 -35.98 -14.52
N MET A 351 -31.81 -36.31 -13.39
CA MET A 351 -32.63 -37.53 -13.27
C MET A 351 -34.09 -37.15 -13.19
N PHE A 352 -34.94 -37.85 -13.97
CA PHE A 352 -36.37 -37.65 -13.98
C PHE A 352 -37.06 -38.75 -13.17
N GLN A 353 -37.89 -38.37 -12.23
CA GLN A 353 -38.76 -39.29 -11.50
C GLN A 353 -40.17 -39.21 -12.11
N PRO A 354 -40.70 -40.31 -12.72
CA PRO A 354 -42.04 -40.29 -13.26
C PRO A 354 -43.07 -40.20 -12.13
N ARG A 355 -44.07 -39.34 -12.32
CA ARG A 355 -45.24 -39.26 -11.46
C ARG A 355 -46.40 -39.89 -12.23
N PHE A 356 -46.99 -40.92 -11.64
CA PHE A 356 -48.21 -41.56 -12.18
C PHE A 356 -49.42 -41.00 -11.47
N ALA A 357 -50.48 -40.66 -12.22
CA ALA A 357 -51.80 -40.44 -11.63
C ALA A 357 -52.36 -41.78 -11.18
N LEU A 358 -52.79 -41.89 -9.95
CA LEU A 358 -53.52 -43.01 -9.46
C LEU A 358 -54.98 -42.91 -10.00
N PRO A 359 -55.61 -44.02 -10.46
CA PRO A 359 -56.93 -43.98 -10.96
C PRO A 359 -58.00 -43.58 -9.95
#